data_8604bd92d6e6ef265dba1bc45b710d15
#
_entry.id   8604bd92d6e6ef265dba1bc45b710d15
#
_cell.length_a   1.000
_cell.length_b   1.000
_cell.length_c   1.000
_cell.angle_alpha   90.00
_cell.angle_beta   90.00
_cell.angle_gamma   90.00
#
_symmetry.space_group_name_H-M   'P 1'
#
loop_
_entity.id
_entity.type
_entity.pdbx_description
1 polymer ?
#
loop_
_entity_poly.entity_id
_entity_poly.type
_entity_poly.pdbx_seq_one_letter_code
_entity_poly.pdbx_strand_id
1 'polypeptide(L)'
;MTSLKYDQNEINKEGWERVALAYSGDSASEDDPNLREFARNEFIKRLDGKHILEVGCGPGTDAAKFHELGFEVLATDYSSRFLDVVRERYPYLKVKLFDMVQPESLHQKFDGIYGFGSFIHIPRELCCESLRNLNGILKRGGVLCLQLIQSSKSIEQYYIDDWAGDPQCSMLFNCYAPVEIEAKLRLAGFAEVEFLTMPASIYDEIPRLIERGITGYFVFARAA
;
A
#
# COMPACT_ATOMS: atom_id res chain seq x y z
N MET A 1 8.04 -19.99 16.89
CA MET A 1 7.55 -18.60 16.79
C MET A 1 7.62 -18.00 15.37
N THR A 2 8.36 -18.58 14.44
CA THR A 2 8.50 -18.05 13.06
C THR A 2 7.29 -18.35 12.14
N SER A 3 6.48 -19.36 12.43
CA SER A 3 5.36 -19.75 11.55
C SER A 3 4.15 -18.82 11.65
N LEU A 4 3.75 -18.41 12.86
CA LEU A 4 2.49 -17.67 13.08
C LEU A 4 2.39 -16.32 12.34
N LYS A 5 3.49 -15.59 12.17
CA LYS A 5 3.48 -14.30 11.48
C LYS A 5 3.28 -14.42 9.96
N TYR A 6 3.83 -15.46 9.36
CA TYR A 6 3.61 -15.75 7.94
C TYR A 6 2.22 -16.33 7.71
N ASP A 7 1.69 -17.09 8.68
CA ASP A 7 0.31 -17.59 8.62
C ASP A 7 -0.69 -16.42 8.52
N GLN A 8 -0.50 -15.31 9.28
CA GLN A 8 -1.37 -14.15 9.17
C GLN A 8 -1.24 -13.43 7.82
N ASN A 9 -0.04 -13.38 7.24
CA ASN A 9 0.16 -12.82 5.90
C ASN A 9 -0.58 -13.63 4.83
N GLU A 10 -0.53 -14.96 4.92
CA GLU A 10 -1.26 -15.85 4.02
C GLU A 10 -2.79 -15.72 4.20
N ILE A 11 -3.28 -15.58 5.43
CA ILE A 11 -4.71 -15.32 5.70
C ILE A 11 -5.17 -14.02 5.03
N ASN A 12 -4.40 -12.94 5.15
CA ASN A 12 -4.72 -11.67 4.49
C ASN A 12 -4.71 -11.80 2.96
N LYS A 13 -3.73 -12.55 2.43
CA LYS A 13 -3.60 -12.81 1.00
C LYS A 13 -4.80 -13.60 0.46
N GLU A 14 -5.19 -14.69 1.15
CA GLU A 14 -6.37 -15.44 0.81
C GLU A 14 -7.64 -14.58 0.88
N GLY A 15 -7.74 -13.71 1.89
CA GLY A 15 -8.85 -12.75 2.02
C GLY A 15 -8.95 -11.83 0.80
N TRP A 16 -7.86 -11.18 0.42
CA TRP A 16 -7.82 -10.30 -0.76
C TRP A 16 -8.05 -11.06 -2.07
N GLU A 17 -7.51 -12.29 -2.20
CA GLU A 17 -7.76 -13.14 -3.36
C GLU A 17 -9.26 -13.45 -3.51
N ARG A 18 -9.97 -13.69 -2.41
CA ARG A 18 -11.41 -13.97 -2.40
C ARG A 18 -12.25 -12.75 -2.83
N VAL A 19 -11.94 -11.59 -2.27
CA VAL A 19 -12.77 -10.38 -2.45
C VAL A 19 -12.39 -9.54 -3.67
N ALA A 20 -11.32 -9.86 -4.38
CA ALA A 20 -10.77 -9.04 -5.46
C ALA A 20 -11.81 -8.59 -6.50
N LEU A 21 -12.69 -9.47 -6.94
CA LEU A 21 -13.72 -9.13 -7.93
C LEU A 21 -14.81 -8.21 -7.34
N ALA A 22 -15.28 -8.49 -6.12
CA ALA A 22 -16.28 -7.67 -5.44
C ALA A 22 -15.72 -6.29 -5.12
N TYR A 23 -14.49 -6.23 -4.60
CA TYR A 23 -13.78 -4.98 -4.31
C TYR A 23 -13.50 -4.15 -5.57
N SER A 24 -13.32 -4.81 -6.72
CA SER A 24 -13.06 -4.14 -8.00
C SER A 24 -14.35 -3.66 -8.72
N GLY A 25 -15.53 -3.94 -8.20
CA GLY A 25 -16.82 -3.49 -8.73
C GLY A 25 -17.05 -1.97 -8.55
N ASP A 26 -18.28 -1.54 -8.81
CA ASP A 26 -18.68 -0.11 -8.69
C ASP A 26 -18.54 0.44 -7.26
N SER A 27 -18.52 -0.43 -6.23
CA SER A 27 -18.27 -0.08 -4.84
C SER A 27 -16.80 0.24 -4.52
N ALA A 28 -15.86 -0.06 -5.41
CA ALA A 28 -14.46 0.42 -5.29
C ALA A 28 -14.34 1.96 -5.40
N SER A 29 -15.46 2.64 -5.65
CA SER A 29 -15.60 4.09 -5.64
C SER A 29 -15.58 4.73 -4.24
N GLU A 30 -15.47 3.93 -3.16
CA GLU A 30 -15.33 4.49 -1.79
C GLU A 30 -13.98 5.18 -1.54
N ASP A 31 -13.00 4.93 -2.38
CA ASP A 31 -11.74 5.66 -2.35
C ASP A 31 -11.92 7.04 -2.99
N ASP A 32 -11.87 8.09 -2.19
CA ASP A 32 -11.97 9.48 -2.64
C ASP A 32 -11.01 9.75 -3.82
N PRO A 33 -11.53 10.01 -5.05
CA PRO A 33 -10.69 10.27 -6.22
C PRO A 33 -9.76 11.47 -6.04
N ASN A 34 -10.19 12.49 -5.28
CA ASN A 34 -9.41 13.69 -4.99
C ASN A 34 -8.23 13.37 -4.08
N LEU A 35 -8.44 12.48 -3.10
CA LEU A 35 -7.38 12.03 -2.22
C LEU A 35 -6.31 11.22 -2.97
N ARG A 36 -6.74 10.33 -3.86
CA ARG A 36 -5.80 9.58 -4.72
C ARG A 36 -5.02 10.49 -5.66
N GLU A 37 -5.70 11.47 -6.25
CA GLU A 37 -5.03 12.48 -7.09
C GLU A 37 -4.03 13.30 -6.27
N PHE A 38 -4.42 13.76 -5.10
CA PHE A 38 -3.52 14.46 -4.18
C PHE A 38 -2.27 13.62 -3.85
N ALA A 39 -2.46 12.34 -3.49
CA ALA A 39 -1.36 11.43 -3.16
C ALA A 39 -0.39 11.23 -4.34
N ARG A 40 -0.94 10.97 -5.54
CA ARG A 40 -0.13 10.83 -6.77
C ARG A 40 0.67 12.09 -7.06
N ASN A 41 0.03 13.26 -6.98
CA ASN A 41 0.69 14.55 -7.25
C ASN A 41 1.81 14.81 -6.25
N GLU A 42 1.61 14.54 -4.96
CA GLU A 42 2.65 14.68 -3.95
C GLU A 42 3.81 13.71 -4.14
N PHE A 43 3.51 12.48 -4.57
CA PHE A 43 4.54 11.51 -4.91
C PHE A 43 5.36 11.93 -6.13
N ILE A 44 4.69 12.33 -7.22
CA ILE A 44 5.34 12.76 -8.46
C ILE A 44 6.29 13.94 -8.24
N LYS A 45 5.92 14.92 -7.40
CA LYS A 45 6.77 16.07 -7.07
C LYS A 45 8.12 15.68 -6.46
N ARG A 46 8.23 14.49 -5.90
CA ARG A 46 9.42 13.98 -5.20
C ARG A 46 10.27 13.03 -6.05
N LEU A 47 9.80 12.67 -7.25
CA LEU A 47 10.48 11.75 -8.15
C LEU A 47 11.52 12.47 -9.01
N ASP A 48 12.70 11.85 -9.13
CA ASP A 48 13.76 12.29 -10.05
C ASP A 48 13.79 11.47 -11.36
N GLY A 49 12.90 10.47 -11.50
CA GLY A 49 12.84 9.57 -12.65
C GLY A 49 11.41 9.12 -12.96
N LYS A 50 11.28 8.17 -13.89
CA LYS A 50 9.97 7.77 -14.43
C LYS A 50 9.59 6.31 -14.18
N HIS A 51 10.46 5.50 -13.59
CA HIS A 51 10.18 4.09 -13.32
C HIS A 51 9.52 3.93 -11.96
N ILE A 52 8.24 3.61 -11.94
CA ILE A 52 7.42 3.44 -10.73
C ILE A 52 7.08 1.96 -10.54
N LEU A 53 7.23 1.49 -9.31
CA LEU A 53 6.60 0.27 -8.82
C LEU A 53 5.38 0.65 -7.99
N GLU A 54 4.21 0.16 -8.34
CA GLU A 54 3.05 0.21 -7.45
C GLU A 54 2.92 -1.12 -6.70
N VAL A 55 2.87 -1.07 -5.36
CA VAL A 55 2.76 -2.24 -4.48
C VAL A 55 1.36 -2.34 -3.88
N GLY A 56 0.69 -3.48 -4.09
CA GLY A 56 -0.72 -3.64 -3.76
C GLY A 56 -1.59 -2.75 -4.64
N CYS A 57 -1.48 -2.91 -5.95
CA CYS A 57 -2.17 -2.07 -6.92
C CYS A 57 -3.70 -2.28 -6.94
N GLY A 58 -4.20 -3.37 -6.35
CA GLY A 58 -5.60 -3.71 -6.38
C GLY A 58 -6.15 -3.69 -7.81
N PRO A 59 -7.25 -2.95 -8.09
CA PRO A 59 -7.84 -2.86 -9.43
C PRO A 59 -7.04 -2.02 -10.44
N GLY A 60 -5.87 -1.48 -10.07
CA GLY A 60 -4.92 -0.82 -10.97
C GLY A 60 -5.20 0.65 -11.29
N THR A 61 -6.04 1.30 -10.53
CA THR A 61 -6.49 2.68 -10.78
C THR A 61 -5.33 3.68 -10.77
N ASP A 62 -4.44 3.62 -9.77
CA ASP A 62 -3.30 4.53 -9.67
C ASP A 62 -2.23 4.21 -10.72
N ALA A 63 -1.95 2.91 -10.98
CA ALA A 63 -1.04 2.50 -12.04
C ALA A 63 -1.45 3.04 -13.41
N ALA A 64 -2.76 2.97 -13.73
CA ALA A 64 -3.30 3.52 -14.97
C ALA A 64 -3.08 5.03 -15.06
N LYS A 65 -3.32 5.76 -13.96
CA LYS A 65 -3.11 7.21 -13.91
C LYS A 65 -1.64 7.60 -14.03
N PHE A 66 -0.73 6.90 -13.38
CA PHE A 66 0.70 7.13 -13.58
C PHE A 66 1.14 6.87 -15.02
N HIS A 67 0.61 5.81 -15.65
CA HIS A 67 0.88 5.52 -17.06
C HIS A 67 0.37 6.63 -17.98
N GLU A 68 -0.87 7.13 -17.79
CA GLU A 68 -1.45 8.26 -18.52
C GLU A 68 -0.60 9.54 -18.40
N LEU A 69 0.07 9.72 -17.25
CA LEU A 69 0.99 10.84 -16.99
C LEU A 69 2.40 10.62 -17.58
N GLY A 70 2.63 9.51 -18.28
CA GLY A 70 3.88 9.21 -18.99
C GLY A 70 4.97 8.58 -18.11
N PHE A 71 4.60 7.92 -17.01
CA PHE A 71 5.51 7.09 -16.22
C PHE A 71 5.56 5.65 -16.72
N GLU A 72 6.69 5.00 -16.52
CA GLU A 72 6.85 3.56 -16.74
C GLU A 72 6.47 2.84 -15.45
N VAL A 73 5.28 2.23 -15.45
CA VAL A 73 4.72 1.62 -14.24
C VAL A 73 4.79 0.11 -14.33
N LEU A 74 5.24 -0.52 -13.25
CA LEU A 74 5.00 -1.93 -12.97
C LEU A 74 3.96 -2.00 -11.84
N ALA A 75 2.74 -2.40 -12.18
CA ALA A 75 1.69 -2.62 -11.20
C ALA A 75 1.85 -4.01 -10.57
N THR A 76 1.88 -4.06 -9.25
CA THR A 76 2.06 -5.33 -8.54
C THR A 76 1.05 -5.52 -7.42
N ASP A 77 0.64 -6.77 -7.26
CA ASP A 77 -0.19 -7.21 -6.16
C ASP A 77 0.21 -8.63 -5.77
N TYR A 78 -0.08 -9.06 -4.56
CA TYR A 78 0.11 -10.45 -4.16
C TYR A 78 -1.13 -11.32 -4.44
N SER A 79 -2.28 -10.69 -4.80
CA SER A 79 -3.46 -11.36 -5.33
C SER A 79 -3.38 -11.49 -6.85
N SER A 80 -3.41 -12.73 -7.33
CA SER A 80 -3.45 -13.01 -8.77
C SER A 80 -4.73 -12.51 -9.43
N ARG A 81 -5.85 -12.53 -8.70
CA ARG A 81 -7.15 -12.07 -9.19
C ARG A 81 -7.20 -10.57 -9.42
N PHE A 82 -6.56 -9.76 -8.57
CA PHE A 82 -6.43 -8.34 -8.87
C PHE A 82 -5.62 -8.10 -10.15
N LEU A 83 -4.55 -8.86 -10.35
CA LEU A 83 -3.76 -8.73 -11.58
C LEU A 83 -4.55 -9.15 -12.83
N ASP A 84 -5.46 -10.09 -12.73
CA ASP A 84 -6.36 -10.45 -13.84
C ASP A 84 -7.35 -9.31 -14.13
N VAL A 85 -7.90 -8.67 -13.10
CA VAL A 85 -8.72 -7.45 -13.25
C VAL A 85 -7.94 -6.34 -13.95
N VAL A 86 -6.67 -6.11 -13.53
CA VAL A 86 -5.82 -5.09 -14.16
C VAL A 86 -5.55 -5.41 -15.63
N ARG A 87 -5.23 -6.66 -15.96
CA ARG A 87 -5.00 -7.09 -17.36
C ARG A 87 -6.23 -6.88 -18.25
N GLU A 88 -7.42 -7.12 -17.70
CA GLU A 88 -8.68 -6.92 -18.42
C GLU A 88 -8.98 -5.44 -18.62
N ARG A 89 -8.87 -4.62 -17.57
CA ARG A 89 -9.22 -3.19 -17.61
C ARG A 89 -8.17 -2.34 -18.31
N TYR A 90 -6.90 -2.66 -18.11
CA TYR A 90 -5.76 -1.87 -18.55
C TYR A 90 -4.71 -2.74 -19.24
N PRO A 91 -5.02 -3.32 -20.43
CA PRO A 91 -4.14 -4.29 -21.11
C PRO A 91 -2.77 -3.72 -21.51
N TYR A 92 -2.59 -2.43 -21.42
CA TYR A 92 -1.33 -1.73 -21.69
C TYR A 92 -0.41 -1.68 -20.47
N LEU A 93 -0.90 -1.99 -19.26
CA LEU A 93 -0.08 -1.99 -18.06
C LEU A 93 0.77 -3.27 -17.95
N LYS A 94 2.00 -3.10 -17.50
CA LYS A 94 2.83 -4.22 -17.06
C LYS A 94 2.40 -4.62 -15.67
N VAL A 95 2.10 -5.89 -15.47
CA VAL A 95 1.68 -6.43 -14.17
C VAL A 95 2.55 -7.60 -13.75
N LYS A 96 2.82 -7.72 -12.45
CA LYS A 96 3.57 -8.84 -11.88
C LYS A 96 3.07 -9.20 -10.48
N LEU A 97 2.99 -10.51 -10.20
CA LEU A 97 2.76 -10.99 -8.83
C LEU A 97 3.97 -10.62 -7.97
N PHE A 98 3.70 -9.99 -6.83
CA PHE A 98 4.76 -9.54 -5.93
C PHE A 98 4.24 -9.46 -4.50
N ASP A 99 4.95 -10.10 -3.58
CA ASP A 99 4.71 -10.02 -2.14
C ASP A 99 5.82 -9.16 -1.50
N MET A 100 5.45 -8.07 -0.83
CA MET A 100 6.39 -7.19 -0.14
C MET A 100 7.14 -7.90 0.99
N VAL A 101 6.57 -8.98 1.53
CA VAL A 101 7.15 -9.77 2.62
C VAL A 101 8.15 -10.79 2.10
N GLN A 102 7.82 -11.44 0.99
CA GLN A 102 8.65 -12.47 0.35
C GLN A 102 8.88 -12.11 -1.12
N PRO A 103 9.68 -11.08 -1.38
CA PRO A 103 9.86 -10.62 -2.73
C PRO A 103 10.60 -11.68 -3.55
N GLU A 104 9.95 -12.19 -4.58
CA GLU A 104 10.68 -12.73 -5.71
C GLU A 104 11.54 -11.62 -6.29
N SER A 105 12.79 -11.89 -6.59
CA SER A 105 13.73 -10.87 -7.04
C SER A 105 13.19 -10.11 -8.26
N LEU A 106 12.84 -8.84 -8.03
CA LEU A 106 12.68 -7.90 -9.12
C LEU A 106 14.08 -7.50 -9.56
N HIS A 107 14.48 -7.94 -10.77
CA HIS A 107 15.82 -7.69 -11.31
C HIS A 107 16.05 -6.24 -11.77
N GLN A 108 15.10 -5.35 -11.48
CA GLN A 108 15.15 -3.94 -11.85
C GLN A 108 15.02 -3.05 -10.62
N LYS A 109 15.50 -1.82 -10.74
CA LYS A 109 15.41 -0.79 -9.70
C LYS A 109 14.45 0.31 -10.15
N PHE A 110 13.76 0.91 -9.20
CA PHE A 110 12.73 1.92 -9.43
C PHE A 110 13.17 3.30 -8.90
N ASP A 111 12.69 4.34 -9.57
CA ASP A 111 12.84 5.73 -9.10
C ASP A 111 11.87 6.02 -7.97
N GLY A 112 10.71 5.34 -7.97
CA GLY A 112 9.75 5.44 -6.90
C GLY A 112 8.95 4.16 -6.68
N ILE A 113 8.53 3.96 -5.42
CA ILE A 113 7.59 2.93 -5.01
C ILE A 113 6.38 3.62 -4.39
N TYR A 114 5.19 3.26 -4.85
CA TYR A 114 3.93 3.81 -4.39
C TYR A 114 3.04 2.69 -3.84
N GLY A 115 2.49 2.89 -2.64
CA GLY A 115 1.55 1.98 -2.01
C GLY A 115 0.42 2.75 -1.31
N PHE A 116 -0.79 2.68 -1.87
CA PHE A 116 -1.98 3.30 -1.29
C PHE A 116 -2.86 2.23 -0.64
N GLY A 117 -3.03 2.30 0.68
CA GLY A 117 -3.87 1.38 1.44
C GLY A 117 -3.40 -0.08 1.49
N SER A 118 -2.20 -0.39 0.99
CA SER A 118 -1.72 -1.77 0.90
C SER A 118 -0.83 -2.20 2.08
N PHE A 119 0.10 -1.35 2.50
CA PHE A 119 1.07 -1.69 3.54
C PHE A 119 0.44 -1.89 4.92
N ILE A 120 -0.72 -1.29 5.19
CA ILE A 120 -1.48 -1.42 6.44
C ILE A 120 -1.98 -2.84 6.70
N HIS A 121 -1.98 -3.71 5.71
CA HIS A 121 -2.41 -5.11 5.82
C HIS A 121 -1.27 -6.08 6.11
N ILE A 122 -0.01 -5.61 6.10
CA ILE A 122 1.15 -6.46 6.41
C ILE A 122 1.24 -6.64 7.94
N PRO A 123 1.35 -7.89 8.44
CA PRO A 123 1.55 -8.12 9.88
C PRO A 123 2.69 -7.27 10.44
N ARG A 124 2.49 -6.68 11.63
CA ARG A 124 3.45 -5.73 12.24
C ARG A 124 4.85 -6.31 12.41
N GLU A 125 4.93 -7.61 12.68
CA GLU A 125 6.16 -8.37 12.85
C GLU A 125 6.98 -8.45 11.55
N LEU A 126 6.33 -8.30 10.39
CA LEU A 126 6.93 -8.34 9.07
C LEU A 126 7.24 -6.94 8.50
N CYS A 127 6.81 -5.89 9.18
CA CYS A 127 6.94 -4.50 8.73
C CYS A 127 8.40 -4.14 8.37
N CYS A 128 9.36 -4.39 9.28
CA CYS A 128 10.76 -4.04 9.02
C CYS A 128 11.39 -4.85 7.88
N GLU A 129 10.97 -6.10 7.72
CA GLU A 129 11.42 -6.96 6.62
C GLU A 129 10.89 -6.43 5.28
N SER A 130 9.60 -6.14 5.20
CA SER A 130 8.99 -5.55 4.01
C SER A 130 9.62 -4.21 3.62
N LEU A 131 9.87 -3.32 4.59
CA LEU A 131 10.53 -2.05 4.32
C LEU A 131 11.96 -2.21 3.77
N ARG A 132 12.74 -3.19 4.30
CA ARG A 132 14.08 -3.51 3.74
C ARG A 132 13.98 -4.04 2.32
N ASN A 133 13.00 -4.89 2.04
CA ASN A 133 12.75 -5.43 0.71
C ASN A 133 12.44 -4.29 -0.27
N LEU A 134 11.56 -3.36 0.10
CA LEU A 134 11.21 -2.19 -0.71
C LEU A 134 12.42 -1.26 -0.92
N ASN A 135 13.20 -0.98 0.13
CA ASN A 135 14.43 -0.20 -0.01
C ASN A 135 15.43 -0.89 -0.96
N GLY A 136 15.53 -2.23 -0.86
CA GLY A 136 16.41 -3.05 -1.69
C GLY A 136 16.12 -2.95 -3.19
N ILE A 137 14.93 -2.56 -3.62
CA ILE A 137 14.54 -2.42 -5.03
C ILE A 137 14.37 -0.96 -5.49
N LEU A 138 14.62 0.03 -4.61
CA LEU A 138 14.77 1.43 -5.00
C LEU A 138 16.17 1.70 -5.55
N LYS A 139 16.26 2.65 -6.46
CA LYS A 139 17.52 3.30 -6.82
C LYS A 139 17.98 4.16 -5.64
N ARG A 140 19.27 4.48 -5.59
CA ARG A 140 19.77 5.45 -4.62
C ARG A 140 19.06 6.80 -4.81
N GLY A 141 18.56 7.38 -3.73
CA GLY A 141 17.73 8.60 -3.75
C GLY A 141 16.29 8.35 -4.21
N GLY A 142 15.93 7.14 -4.59
CA GLY A 142 14.55 6.79 -4.97
C GLY A 142 13.58 6.96 -3.80
N VAL A 143 12.32 7.20 -4.10
CA VAL A 143 11.29 7.59 -3.13
C VAL A 143 10.30 6.46 -2.88
N LEU A 144 10.11 6.10 -1.62
CA LEU A 144 8.97 5.31 -1.15
C LEU A 144 7.84 6.26 -0.72
N CYS A 145 6.62 6.03 -1.19
CA CYS A 145 5.40 6.67 -0.70
C CYS A 145 4.44 5.58 -0.21
N LEU A 146 4.04 5.65 1.05
CA LEU A 146 3.01 4.77 1.62
C LEU A 146 1.89 5.61 2.23
N GLN A 147 0.65 5.26 1.92
CA GLN A 147 -0.49 5.71 2.71
C GLN A 147 -0.63 4.77 3.92
N LEU A 148 -0.67 5.37 5.10
CA LEU A 148 -0.76 4.68 6.38
C LEU A 148 -1.87 5.27 7.25
N ILE A 149 -2.22 4.56 8.31
CA ILE A 149 -3.18 4.99 9.32
C ILE A 149 -2.56 4.98 10.71
N GLN A 150 -3.07 5.85 11.57
CA GLN A 150 -2.75 5.89 12.99
C GLN A 150 -4.02 5.95 13.83
N SER A 151 -3.92 5.67 15.12
CA SER A 151 -5.02 5.81 16.07
C SER A 151 -4.65 6.75 17.21
N SER A 152 -5.47 7.75 17.47
CA SER A 152 -5.36 8.62 18.66
C SER A 152 -5.69 7.89 19.97
N LYS A 153 -6.25 6.69 19.89
CA LYS A 153 -6.59 5.81 21.03
C LYS A 153 -5.56 4.70 21.26
N SER A 154 -4.38 4.82 20.68
CA SER A 154 -3.30 3.84 20.81
C SER A 154 -3.67 2.41 20.37
N ILE A 155 -4.59 2.30 19.41
CA ILE A 155 -4.90 1.02 18.75
C ILE A 155 -3.77 0.73 17.77
N GLU A 156 -3.10 -0.40 17.96
CA GLU A 156 -1.99 -0.81 17.09
C GLU A 156 -2.48 -1.61 15.87
N GLN A 157 -3.54 -2.40 16.05
CA GLN A 157 -4.15 -3.20 14.99
C GLN A 157 -5.62 -3.50 15.30
N TYR A 158 -6.40 -3.73 14.26
CA TYR A 158 -7.78 -4.18 14.37
C TYR A 158 -8.19 -4.99 13.16
N TYR A 159 -9.29 -5.71 13.28
CA TYR A 159 -9.89 -6.48 12.19
C TYR A 159 -11.20 -5.85 11.75
N ILE A 160 -11.50 -5.95 10.48
CA ILE A 160 -12.83 -5.69 9.92
C ILE A 160 -13.34 -7.00 9.37
N ASP A 161 -14.40 -7.51 9.99
CA ASP A 161 -15.11 -8.69 9.52
C ASP A 161 -16.05 -8.33 8.37
N ASP A 162 -16.47 -9.34 7.61
CA ASP A 162 -17.33 -9.19 6.43
C ASP A 162 -16.75 -8.21 5.39
N TRP A 163 -15.39 -8.21 5.25
CA TRP A 163 -14.70 -7.30 4.35
C TRP A 163 -15.17 -7.48 2.90
N ALA A 164 -15.48 -6.35 2.25
CA ALA A 164 -16.05 -6.31 0.89
C ALA A 164 -17.29 -7.21 0.71
N GLY A 165 -18.06 -7.42 1.78
CA GLY A 165 -19.30 -8.19 1.77
C GLY A 165 -19.10 -9.72 1.81
N ASP A 166 -17.89 -10.21 2.03
CA ASP A 166 -17.65 -11.67 2.22
C ASP A 166 -17.61 -12.01 3.72
N PRO A 167 -18.63 -12.74 4.27
CA PRO A 167 -18.70 -13.09 5.68
C PRO A 167 -17.59 -14.04 6.16
N GLN A 168 -16.79 -14.56 5.26
CA GLN A 168 -15.63 -15.39 5.59
C GLN A 168 -14.31 -14.60 5.51
N CYS A 169 -14.37 -13.31 5.22
CA CYS A 169 -13.20 -12.44 5.12
C CYS A 169 -13.13 -11.51 6.30
N SER A 170 -12.11 -11.68 7.15
CA SER A 170 -11.75 -10.76 8.23
C SER A 170 -10.39 -10.15 7.90
N MET A 171 -10.38 -8.84 7.63
CA MET A 171 -9.19 -8.15 7.15
C MET A 171 -8.46 -7.42 8.28
N LEU A 172 -7.17 -7.70 8.43
CA LEU A 172 -6.29 -7.03 9.38
C LEU A 172 -5.92 -5.62 8.88
N PHE A 173 -6.00 -4.66 9.79
CA PHE A 173 -5.52 -3.29 9.62
C PHE A 173 -4.53 -2.93 10.72
N ASN A 174 -3.36 -2.43 10.34
CA ASN A 174 -2.34 -1.97 11.28
C ASN A 174 -2.28 -0.46 11.31
N CYS A 175 -2.27 0.09 12.52
CA CYS A 175 -2.04 1.51 12.78
C CYS A 175 -0.57 1.72 13.16
N TYR A 176 0.07 2.69 12.55
CA TYR A 176 1.44 3.07 12.84
C TYR A 176 1.48 4.54 13.26
N ALA A 177 1.98 4.82 14.46
CA ALA A 177 2.28 6.20 14.82
C ALA A 177 3.47 6.72 13.96
N PRO A 178 3.48 8.00 13.53
CA PRO A 178 4.56 8.55 12.72
C PRO A 178 5.96 8.30 13.31
N VAL A 179 6.14 8.46 14.61
CA VAL A 179 7.42 8.21 15.30
C VAL A 179 7.85 6.74 15.19
N GLU A 180 6.89 5.82 15.24
CA GLU A 180 7.17 4.38 15.13
C GLU A 180 7.63 3.99 13.73
N ILE A 181 6.86 4.42 12.72
CA ILE A 181 7.18 4.07 11.34
C ILE A 181 8.47 4.75 10.86
N GLU A 182 8.76 5.97 11.32
CA GLU A 182 10.03 6.63 11.04
C GLU A 182 11.22 5.80 11.55
N ALA A 183 11.15 5.32 12.79
CA ALA A 183 12.21 4.47 13.35
C ALA A 183 12.41 3.19 12.53
N LYS A 184 11.31 2.55 12.08
CA LYS A 184 11.35 1.35 11.23
C LYS A 184 11.93 1.64 9.85
N LEU A 185 11.58 2.77 9.22
CA LEU A 185 12.12 3.21 7.93
C LEU A 185 13.63 3.44 8.02
N ARG A 186 14.10 4.14 9.06
CA ARG A 186 15.54 4.36 9.28
C ARG A 186 16.30 3.05 9.49
N LEU A 187 15.75 2.10 10.26
CA LEU A 187 16.30 0.76 10.42
C LEU A 187 16.30 -0.06 9.12
N ALA A 188 15.43 0.25 8.20
CA ALA A 188 15.36 -0.36 6.87
C ALA A 188 16.30 0.31 5.84
N GLY A 189 17.04 1.38 6.23
CA GLY A 189 18.03 2.05 5.37
C GLY A 189 17.53 3.27 4.62
N PHE A 190 16.39 3.84 5.01
CA PHE A 190 15.94 5.12 4.46
C PHE A 190 16.59 6.29 5.18
N ALA A 191 17.07 7.29 4.42
CA ALA A 191 17.83 8.44 4.96
C ALA A 191 16.93 9.61 5.36
N GLU A 192 15.99 9.97 4.50
CA GLU A 192 15.08 11.09 4.71
C GLU A 192 13.65 10.57 4.85
N VAL A 193 12.92 11.05 5.86
CA VAL A 193 11.53 10.67 6.10
C VAL A 193 10.71 11.93 6.30
N GLU A 194 9.65 12.06 5.53
CA GLU A 194 8.70 13.17 5.57
C GLU A 194 7.29 12.62 5.77
N PHE A 195 6.49 13.32 6.56
CA PHE A 195 5.07 12.99 6.78
C PHE A 195 4.18 14.08 6.22
N LEU A 196 3.11 13.67 5.59
CA LEU A 196 2.09 14.57 5.07
C LEU A 196 0.72 14.12 5.58
N THR A 197 0.05 15.01 6.29
CA THR A 197 -1.33 14.77 6.74
C THR A 197 -2.25 14.68 5.54
N MET A 198 -3.11 13.71 5.54
CA MET A 198 -4.16 13.62 4.52
C MET A 198 -5.10 14.81 4.66
N PRO A 199 -5.56 15.40 3.55
CA PRO A 199 -6.71 16.30 3.60
C PRO A 199 -7.91 15.55 4.18
N ALA A 200 -8.94 16.29 4.61
CA ALA A 200 -10.19 15.71 5.10
C ALA A 200 -10.65 14.62 4.14
N SER A 201 -10.85 13.43 4.65
CA SER A 201 -10.99 12.23 3.85
C SER A 201 -12.12 11.36 4.38
N ILE A 202 -12.45 10.29 3.66
CA ILE A 202 -13.41 9.26 4.05
C ILE A 202 -13.19 8.73 5.49
N TYR A 203 -11.97 8.80 6.03
CA TYR A 203 -11.70 8.41 7.43
C TYR A 203 -12.44 9.25 8.44
N ASP A 204 -12.82 10.49 8.08
CA ASP A 204 -13.57 11.43 8.92
C ASP A 204 -15.08 11.19 8.86
N GLU A 205 -15.55 10.33 7.95
CA GLU A 205 -16.98 10.08 7.71
C GLU A 205 -17.44 8.68 8.17
N ILE A 206 -16.53 7.73 8.34
CA ILE A 206 -16.87 6.36 8.73
C ILE A 206 -16.93 6.23 10.26
N PRO A 207 -18.13 6.04 10.88
CA PRO A 207 -18.29 6.03 12.33
C PRO A 207 -17.35 5.07 13.06
N ARG A 208 -17.17 3.86 12.53
CA ARG A 208 -16.28 2.84 13.13
C ARG A 208 -14.81 3.26 13.18
N LEU A 209 -14.37 4.12 12.24
CA LEU A 209 -13.00 4.64 12.20
C LEU A 209 -12.87 5.82 13.15
N ILE A 210 -13.87 6.71 13.18
CA ILE A 210 -13.97 7.83 14.13
C ILE A 210 -13.95 7.30 15.56
N GLU A 211 -14.75 6.28 15.87
CA GLU A 211 -14.77 5.64 17.18
C GLU A 211 -13.41 5.07 17.60
N ARG A 212 -12.60 4.62 16.66
CA ARG A 212 -11.25 4.13 16.90
C ARG A 212 -10.20 5.25 16.89
N GLY A 213 -10.60 6.49 16.59
CA GLY A 213 -9.69 7.62 16.44
C GLY A 213 -8.70 7.43 15.30
N ILE A 214 -9.14 6.75 14.23
CA ILE A 214 -8.31 6.47 13.07
C ILE A 214 -8.22 7.71 12.18
N THR A 215 -6.99 8.05 11.81
CA THR A 215 -6.69 9.09 10.80
C THR A 215 -5.64 8.57 9.83
N GLY A 216 -5.73 9.02 8.59
CA GLY A 216 -4.77 8.67 7.55
C GLY A 216 -3.65 9.71 7.40
N TYR A 217 -2.51 9.26 6.88
CA TYR A 217 -1.39 10.12 6.52
C TYR A 217 -0.53 9.46 5.44
N PHE A 218 0.31 10.24 4.79
CA PHE A 218 1.33 9.75 3.87
C PHE A 218 2.70 9.85 4.52
N VAL A 219 3.52 8.83 4.29
CA VAL A 219 4.95 8.88 4.57
C VAL A 219 5.72 8.79 3.27
N PHE A 220 6.69 9.69 3.10
CA PHE A 220 7.67 9.67 2.02
C PHE A 220 9.04 9.39 2.62
N ALA A 221 9.78 8.45 2.01
CA ALA A 221 11.11 8.12 2.49
C ALA A 221 12.08 7.92 1.31
N ARG A 222 13.31 8.47 1.41
CA ARG A 222 14.35 8.31 0.38
C ARG A 222 15.31 7.19 0.72
N ALA A 223 15.61 6.34 -0.25
CA ALA A 223 16.67 5.34 -0.14
C ALA A 223 18.06 6.03 -0.06
N ALA A 224 18.91 5.55 0.84
CA ALA A 224 20.25 6.09 1.07
C ALA A 224 21.22 5.89 -0.10
#